data_fe0e6313a4ab4bf71c596e68e88473f5
#
_entry.id   fe0e6313a4ab4bf71c596e68e88473f5
#
_cell.length_a   1.000
_cell.length_b   1.000
_cell.length_c   1.000
_cell.angle_alpha   90.00
_cell.angle_beta   90.00
_cell.angle_gamma   90.00
#
_symmetry.space_group_name_H-M   'P 1'
#
loop_
_entity.id
_entity.type
_entity.pdbx_description
1 polymer ?
#
loop_
_entity_poly.entity_id
_entity_poly.type
_entity_poly.pdbx_seq_one_letter_code
_entity_poly.pdbx_strand_id
1 'polypeptide(L)'
;MIFGIGTDLVDIERIKAIKSKVAFAKKILGPQELLQYEHMTLDQGINYLGKQFAAKEAIAKAFGSGFRSPIFPKSIQVLRNNSGKPEILFSQEINSYAEGLGIKGSHV
;
A
#
# COMPACT_ATOMS: atom_id res chain seq x y z
N MET A 1 13.42 -9.67 -3.41
CA MET A 1 13.82 -8.27 -3.57
C MET A 1 13.81 -7.57 -2.23
N ILE A 2 14.85 -6.91 -1.96
CA ILE A 2 14.94 -6.19 -0.71
C ILE A 2 14.57 -4.74 -0.95
N PHE A 3 13.54 -4.30 -0.26
CA PHE A 3 13.33 -2.88 -0.15
C PHE A 3 14.42 -2.41 0.77
N GLY A 4 15.39 -1.74 0.25
CA GLY A 4 16.48 -1.28 1.06
C GLY A 4 15.98 -0.43 2.21
N ILE A 5 16.66 -0.53 3.32
CA ILE A 5 16.37 0.30 4.49
C ILE A 5 16.41 1.78 4.11
N GLY A 6 17.31 2.14 3.18
CA GLY A 6 17.40 3.50 2.68
C GLY A 6 16.13 3.98 1.99
N THR A 7 15.42 3.09 1.29
CA THR A 7 14.15 3.43 0.65
C THR A 7 13.09 3.78 1.68
N ASP A 8 13.00 3.00 2.76
CA ASP A 8 12.07 3.29 3.84
C ASP A 8 12.35 4.63 4.49
N LEU A 9 13.63 4.95 4.72
CA LEU A 9 14.00 6.23 5.30
C LEU A 9 13.62 7.39 4.41
N VAL A 10 13.84 7.27 3.10
CA VAL A 10 13.47 8.31 2.14
C VAL A 10 11.96 8.52 2.13
N ASP A 11 11.20 7.44 2.17
CA ASP A 11 9.75 7.52 2.17
C ASP A 11 9.23 8.18 3.45
N ILE A 12 9.82 7.88 4.61
CA ILE A 12 9.42 8.48 5.87
C ILE A 12 9.66 9.99 5.85
N GLU A 13 10.80 10.44 5.35
CA GLU A 13 11.07 11.87 5.23
C GLU A 13 10.09 12.58 4.30
N ARG A 14 9.73 11.94 3.20
CA ARG A 14 8.74 12.46 2.28
C ARG A 14 7.38 12.58 2.95
N ILE A 15 6.99 11.58 3.72
CA ILE A 15 5.71 11.60 4.45
C ILE A 15 5.69 12.73 5.48
N LYS A 16 6.78 12.92 6.20
CA LYS A 16 6.88 14.01 7.19
C LYS A 16 6.69 15.38 6.54
N ALA A 17 7.15 15.53 5.31
CA ALA A 17 7.08 16.79 4.58
C ALA A 17 5.68 17.10 4.02
N ILE A 18 4.78 16.13 4.00
CA ILE A 18 3.44 16.31 3.45
C ILE A 18 2.62 17.19 4.41
N LYS A 19 2.02 18.25 3.87
CA LYS A 19 1.24 19.21 4.65
C LYS A 19 0.02 18.59 5.29
N SER A 20 -0.74 17.80 4.52
CA SER A 20 -1.91 17.12 5.04
C SER A 20 -1.72 15.61 4.96
N LYS A 21 -1.32 15.01 6.07
CA LYS A 21 -1.14 13.57 6.15
C LYS A 21 -2.46 12.83 6.06
N VAL A 22 -3.53 13.44 6.55
CA VAL A 22 -4.88 12.85 6.45
C VAL A 22 -5.31 12.77 4.99
N ALA A 23 -5.10 13.82 4.22
CA ALA A 23 -5.43 13.81 2.79
C ALA A 23 -4.62 12.76 2.04
N PHE A 24 -3.33 12.64 2.35
CA PHE A 24 -2.47 11.63 1.74
C PHE A 24 -2.95 10.22 2.11
N ALA A 25 -3.28 10.01 3.39
CA ALA A 25 -3.80 8.72 3.85
C ALA A 25 -5.07 8.34 3.08
N LYS A 26 -6.00 9.26 2.93
CA LYS A 26 -7.23 9.01 2.18
C LYS A 26 -6.97 8.70 0.72
N LYS A 27 -5.86 9.19 0.18
CA LYS A 27 -5.51 8.98 -1.21
C LYS A 27 -4.90 7.61 -1.46
N ILE A 28 -4.13 7.08 -0.50
CA ILE A 28 -3.38 5.84 -0.69
C ILE A 28 -3.92 4.64 0.07
N LEU A 29 -4.69 4.86 1.12
CA LEU A 29 -5.17 3.75 1.97
C LEU A 29 -6.57 3.32 1.58
N GLY A 30 -6.78 2.00 1.53
CA GLY A 30 -8.11 1.44 1.38
C GLY A 30 -8.89 1.52 2.69
N PRO A 31 -10.17 1.11 2.68
CA PRO A 31 -11.06 1.30 3.83
C PRO A 31 -10.55 0.69 5.13
N GLN A 32 -10.05 -0.53 5.08
CA GLN A 32 -9.59 -1.23 6.28
C GLN A 32 -8.29 -0.65 6.79
N GLU A 33 -7.41 -0.21 5.88
CA GLU A 33 -6.17 0.45 6.25
C GLU A 33 -6.45 1.80 6.91
N LEU A 34 -7.43 2.54 6.41
CA LEU A 34 -7.82 3.82 7.02
C LEU A 34 -8.30 3.64 8.45
N LEU A 35 -9.08 2.59 8.70
CA LEU A 35 -9.54 2.30 10.05
C LEU A 35 -8.37 2.09 11.00
N GLN A 36 -7.35 1.37 10.56
CA GLN A 36 -6.16 1.16 11.36
C GLN A 36 -5.40 2.46 11.60
N TYR A 37 -5.26 3.26 10.55
CA TYR A 37 -4.54 4.52 10.61
C TYR A 37 -5.18 5.50 11.59
N GLU A 38 -6.50 5.54 11.66
CA GLU A 38 -7.23 6.47 12.51
C GLU A 38 -6.94 6.30 14.00
N HIS A 39 -6.50 5.12 14.40
CA HIS A 39 -6.20 4.81 15.80
C HIS A 39 -4.72 5.00 16.15
N MET A 40 -3.92 5.48 15.23
CA MET A 40 -2.49 5.63 15.43
C MET A 40 -2.11 7.02 15.92
N THR A 41 -1.02 7.10 16.68
CA THR A 41 -0.41 8.39 16.99
C THR A 41 0.19 8.98 15.73
N LEU A 42 0.58 10.26 15.78
CA LEU A 42 1.21 10.91 14.62
C LEU A 42 2.43 10.15 14.16
N ASP A 43 3.34 9.80 15.08
CA ASP A 43 4.56 9.08 14.70
C ASP A 43 4.28 7.70 14.15
N GLN A 44 3.36 6.95 14.76
CA GLN A 44 2.93 5.66 14.25
C GLN A 44 2.34 5.80 12.86
N GLY A 45 1.52 6.81 12.66
CA GLY A 45 0.86 7.05 11.38
C GLY A 45 1.85 7.37 10.27
N ILE A 46 2.86 8.19 10.56
CA ILE A 46 3.89 8.52 9.59
C ILE A 46 4.63 7.26 9.14
N ASN A 47 5.06 6.43 10.09
CA ASN A 47 5.73 5.18 9.76
C ASN A 47 4.83 4.24 8.98
N TYR A 48 3.57 4.14 9.39
CA TYR A 48 2.59 3.30 8.72
C TYR A 48 2.39 3.73 7.27
N LEU A 49 2.19 5.02 7.04
CA LEU A 49 2.00 5.54 5.68
C LEU A 49 3.19 5.26 4.78
N GLY A 50 4.39 5.44 5.31
CA GLY A 50 5.62 5.17 4.56
C GLY A 50 5.73 3.70 4.17
N LYS A 51 5.50 2.81 5.12
CA LYS A 51 5.57 1.36 4.88
C LYS A 51 4.49 0.89 3.91
N GLN A 52 3.27 1.37 4.11
CA GLN A 52 2.16 0.99 3.24
C GLN A 52 2.40 1.47 1.81
N PHE A 53 2.85 2.71 1.65
CA PHE A 53 3.10 3.25 0.33
C PHE A 53 4.22 2.51 -0.38
N ALA A 54 5.32 2.22 0.32
CA ALA A 54 6.44 1.48 -0.25
C ALA A 54 6.01 0.08 -0.70
N ALA A 55 5.21 -0.62 0.12
CA ALA A 55 4.70 -1.93 -0.23
C ALA A 55 3.81 -1.88 -1.46
N LYS A 56 2.94 -0.88 -1.53
CA LYS A 56 2.03 -0.70 -2.67
C LYS A 56 2.79 -0.40 -3.96
N GLU A 57 3.82 0.45 -3.86
CA GLU A 57 4.68 0.74 -5.02
C GLU A 57 5.36 -0.52 -5.55
N ALA A 58 5.85 -1.35 -4.65
CA ALA A 58 6.51 -2.59 -5.03
C ALA A 58 5.55 -3.54 -5.74
N ILE A 59 4.34 -3.66 -5.21
CA ILE A 59 3.32 -4.51 -5.82
C ILE A 59 2.94 -3.98 -7.20
N ALA A 60 2.77 -2.67 -7.33
CA ALA A 60 2.46 -2.05 -8.60
C ALA A 60 3.56 -2.29 -9.63
N LYS A 61 4.82 -2.21 -9.22
CA LYS A 61 5.95 -2.51 -10.10
C LYS A 61 5.96 -3.97 -10.52
N ALA A 62 5.54 -4.87 -9.65
CA ALA A 62 5.46 -6.30 -9.98
C ALA A 62 4.46 -6.57 -11.09
N PHE A 63 3.43 -5.73 -11.24
CA PHE A 63 2.53 -5.80 -12.38
C PHE A 63 3.15 -5.24 -13.68
N GLY A 64 4.32 -4.60 -13.57
CA GLY A 64 5.03 -4.06 -14.72
C GLY A 64 4.58 -2.68 -15.17
N SER A 65 3.57 -2.12 -14.53
CA SER A 65 2.97 -0.86 -14.98
C SER A 65 3.15 0.30 -14.02
N GLY A 66 3.55 0.04 -12.77
CA GLY A 66 3.47 1.04 -11.73
C GLY A 66 2.02 1.39 -11.44
N PHE A 67 1.77 2.57 -10.88
CA PHE A 67 0.42 3.00 -10.56
C PHE A 67 -0.29 3.49 -11.82
N ARG A 68 -1.01 2.60 -12.47
CA ARG A 68 -1.87 2.88 -13.62
C ARG A 68 -3.17 2.15 -13.42
N SER A 69 -4.24 2.68 -14.01
CA SER A 69 -5.54 2.01 -13.94
C SER A 69 -5.44 0.55 -14.37
N PRO A 70 -5.96 -0.39 -13.63
CA PRO A 70 -6.69 -0.28 -12.35
C PRO A 70 -5.78 -0.38 -11.11
N ILE A 71 -4.47 -0.30 -11.27
CA ILE A 71 -3.49 -0.48 -10.21
C ILE A 71 -3.25 0.84 -9.49
N PHE A 72 -4.06 1.11 -8.46
CA PHE A 72 -3.94 2.32 -7.65
C PHE A 72 -3.65 1.96 -6.20
N PRO A 73 -3.00 2.85 -5.44
CA PRO A 73 -2.67 2.54 -4.04
C PRO A 73 -3.88 2.11 -3.20
N LYS A 74 -5.00 2.79 -3.32
CA LYS A 74 -6.21 2.44 -2.56
C LYS A 74 -6.75 1.06 -2.89
N SER A 75 -6.45 0.57 -4.07
CA SER A 75 -6.97 -0.70 -4.57
C SER A 75 -6.14 -1.89 -4.10
N ILE A 76 -5.04 -1.62 -3.41
CA ILE A 76 -4.15 -2.64 -2.87
C ILE A 76 -4.10 -2.42 -1.37
N GLN A 77 -4.76 -3.28 -0.60
CA GLN A 77 -4.70 -3.16 0.85
C GLN A 77 -3.68 -4.15 1.42
N VAL A 78 -2.74 -3.63 2.20
CA VAL A 78 -1.73 -4.44 2.87
C VAL A 78 -2.11 -4.51 4.34
N LEU A 79 -2.60 -5.66 4.74
CA LEU A 79 -3.14 -5.88 6.08
C LEU A 79 -2.33 -6.95 6.79
N ARG A 80 -2.59 -7.15 8.07
CA ARG A 80 -2.01 -8.25 8.83
C ARG A 80 -3.14 -9.08 9.40
N ASN A 81 -3.02 -10.40 9.30
CA ASN A 81 -4.00 -11.28 9.88
C ASN A 81 -3.76 -11.42 11.39
N ASN A 82 -4.58 -12.24 12.05
CA ASN A 82 -4.50 -12.44 13.50
C ASN A 82 -3.16 -13.02 13.94
N SER A 83 -2.45 -13.70 13.05
CA SER A 83 -1.12 -14.25 13.33
C SER A 83 0.00 -13.26 13.07
N GLY A 84 -0.33 -12.04 12.65
CA GLY A 84 0.66 -11.02 12.32
C GLY A 84 1.26 -11.16 10.94
N LYS A 85 0.79 -12.11 10.13
CA LYS A 85 1.28 -12.28 8.76
C LYS A 85 0.65 -11.26 7.82
N PRO A 86 1.40 -10.74 6.86
CA PRO A 86 0.83 -9.82 5.89
C PRO A 86 -0.17 -10.53 4.98
N GLU A 87 -1.26 -9.83 4.69
CA GLU A 87 -2.26 -10.26 3.73
C GLU A 87 -2.49 -9.11 2.77
N ILE A 88 -2.57 -9.41 1.48
CA ILE A 88 -2.78 -8.40 0.46
C ILE A 88 -4.16 -8.63 -0.14
N LEU A 89 -4.99 -7.60 -0.08
CA LEU A 89 -6.32 -7.62 -0.69
C LEU A 89 -6.32 -6.68 -1.89
N PHE A 90 -6.70 -7.23 -3.02
CA PHE A 90 -6.85 -6.45 -4.25
C PHE A 90 -8.31 -6.09 -4.48
N SER A 91 -8.54 -4.94 -5.09
CA SER A 91 -9.87 -4.60 -5.56
C SER A 91 -10.31 -5.57 -6.65
N GLN A 92 -11.61 -5.61 -6.91
CA GLN A 92 -12.15 -6.44 -7.98
C GLN A 92 -11.59 -6.04 -9.34
N GLU A 93 -11.37 -4.77 -9.56
CA GLU A 93 -10.80 -4.26 -10.81
C GLU A 93 -9.40 -4.80 -11.04
N ILE A 94 -8.58 -4.89 -9.99
CA ILE A 94 -7.24 -5.45 -10.09
C ILE A 94 -7.32 -6.95 -10.35
N ASN A 95 -8.20 -7.66 -9.66
CA ASN A 95 -8.35 -9.10 -9.87
C ASN A 95 -8.76 -9.40 -11.32
N SER A 96 -9.68 -8.64 -11.86
CA SER A 96 -10.12 -8.78 -13.25
C SER A 96 -8.97 -8.49 -14.22
N TYR A 97 -8.20 -7.46 -13.95
CA TYR A 97 -7.03 -7.10 -14.75
C TYR A 97 -5.98 -8.22 -14.74
N ALA A 98 -5.70 -8.77 -13.56
CA ALA A 98 -4.74 -9.86 -13.41
C ALA A 98 -5.19 -11.12 -14.18
N GLU A 99 -6.48 -11.44 -14.14
CA GLU A 99 -7.03 -12.55 -14.92
C GLU A 99 -6.82 -12.33 -16.42
N GLY A 100 -7.03 -11.10 -16.88
CA GLY A 100 -6.82 -10.74 -18.27
C GLY A 100 -5.37 -10.88 -18.72
N LEU A 101 -4.42 -10.75 -17.78
CA LEU A 101 -3.00 -10.96 -18.04
C LEU A 101 -2.57 -12.42 -17.89
N GLY A 102 -3.49 -13.31 -17.51
CA GLY A 102 -3.16 -14.70 -17.26
C GLY A 102 -2.54 -14.96 -15.89
N ILE A 103 -2.52 -13.98 -15.02
CA ILE A 103 -2.04 -14.14 -13.66
C ILE A 103 -3.16 -14.77 -12.84
N LYS A 104 -2.87 -15.90 -12.20
CA LYS A 104 -3.88 -16.58 -11.42
C LYS A 104 -3.96 -16.04 -10.01
N GLY A 105 -5.14 -15.52 -9.70
CA GLY A 105 -5.54 -15.28 -8.35
C GLY A 105 -4.72 -14.24 -7.63
N SER A 106 -5.07 -14.08 -6.38
CA SER A 106 -4.42 -13.17 -5.48
C SER A 106 -3.45 -13.91 -4.59
N HIS A 107 -2.79 -14.90 -5.14
CA HIS A 107 -1.76 -15.63 -4.40
C HIS A 107 -0.51 -14.80 -4.41
N VAL A 108 -0.38 -14.03 -3.42
CA VAL A 108 0.80 -13.19 -3.26
C VAL A 108 1.52 -13.61 -2.02
#